data_f2ac24a4c7f9cea853dce66a4593d119
#
_entry.id   f2ac24a4c7f9cea853dce66a4593d119
#
_cell.length_a   1.000
_cell.length_b   1.000
_cell.length_c   1.000
_cell.angle_alpha   90.00
_cell.angle_beta   90.00
_cell.angle_gamma   90.00
#
_symmetry.space_group_name_H-M   'P 1'
#
loop_
_entity.id
_entity.type
_entity.pdbx_description
1 polymer ?
#
loop_
_entity_poly.entity_id
_entity_poly.type
_entity_poly.pdbx_seq_one_letter_code
_entity_poly.pdbx_strand_id
1 'polypeptide(L)'
;MTRIQLQRVQELIHVQNLKSQFSSVVEKQLADELELDEQTRDLEFYQRMNIMTLDLKYVGQILGEIIRVTEQEIDDTHLYWELMPNFFKHLDYEASNRNISPGKYMDKLIKRKRNKAGIEVVVITRADANAIQEKVIEPSLKEEVSKLTIEDMRDLIQVVQRDLMKAVESETKIKEFREILPIVQQANLPNLEVLDKLMRYQTSLNNQLSKQMGELIELEKRYGQKD
;
A
#
# COMPACT_ATOMS: atom_id res chain seq x y z
N MET A 1 25.17 -26.14 21.50
CA MET A 1 25.55 -24.98 20.66
C MET A 1 26.85 -24.42 21.22
N THR A 2 27.93 -24.37 20.44
CA THR A 2 29.21 -23.85 20.93
C THR A 2 29.15 -22.30 21.01
N ARG A 3 29.96 -21.70 21.90
CA ARG A 3 30.05 -20.25 22.07
C ARG A 3 30.31 -19.52 20.73
N ILE A 4 31.10 -20.14 19.85
CA ILE A 4 31.40 -19.63 18.50
C ILE A 4 30.16 -19.63 17.60
N GLN A 5 29.30 -20.63 17.70
CA GLN A 5 28.08 -20.71 16.90
C GLN A 5 27.06 -19.65 17.37
N LEU A 6 26.97 -19.40 18.67
CA LEU A 6 26.11 -18.37 19.24
C LEU A 6 26.55 -16.96 18.78
N GLN A 7 27.86 -16.71 18.78
CA GLN A 7 28.43 -15.44 18.34
C GLN A 7 28.15 -15.18 16.85
N ARG A 8 28.31 -16.19 15.99
CA ARG A 8 27.97 -16.09 14.55
C ARG A 8 26.49 -15.79 14.31
N VAL A 9 25.60 -16.41 15.09
CA VAL A 9 24.16 -16.13 15.00
C VAL A 9 23.85 -14.71 15.42
N GLN A 10 24.46 -14.21 16.50
CA GLN A 10 24.29 -12.81 16.93
C GLN A 10 24.79 -11.82 15.91
N GLU A 11 25.95 -12.09 15.27
CA GLU A 11 26.50 -11.27 14.19
C GLU A 11 25.57 -11.23 12.97
N LEU A 12 24.99 -12.37 12.57
CA LEU A 12 24.05 -12.45 11.47
C LEU A 12 22.76 -11.67 11.76
N ILE A 13 22.22 -11.78 12.98
CA ILE A 13 21.04 -11.04 13.41
C ILE A 13 21.32 -9.53 13.39
N HIS A 14 22.50 -9.11 13.86
CA HIS A 14 22.89 -7.70 13.87
C HIS A 14 23.02 -7.13 12.47
N VAL A 15 23.66 -7.85 11.53
CA VAL A 15 23.73 -7.47 10.12
C VAL A 15 22.36 -7.34 9.48
N GLN A 16 21.47 -8.28 9.79
CA GLN A 16 20.10 -8.26 9.28
C GLN A 16 19.31 -7.07 9.80
N ASN A 17 19.49 -6.71 11.10
CA ASN A 17 18.89 -5.53 11.69
C ASN A 17 19.44 -4.23 11.10
N LEU A 18 20.75 -4.13 10.86
CA LEU A 18 21.36 -2.97 10.20
C LEU A 18 20.86 -2.82 8.76
N LYS A 19 20.79 -3.92 8.00
CA LYS A 19 20.22 -3.91 6.63
C LYS A 19 18.77 -3.45 6.64
N SER A 20 17.96 -3.93 7.60
CA SER A 20 16.57 -3.53 7.73
C SER A 20 16.42 -2.04 8.05
N GLN A 21 17.21 -1.50 8.99
CA GLN A 21 17.19 -0.08 9.34
C GLN A 21 17.64 0.80 8.18
N PHE A 22 18.70 0.41 7.48
CA PHE A 22 19.20 1.13 6.33
C PHE A 22 18.20 1.10 5.16
N SER A 23 17.58 -0.04 4.91
CA SER A 23 16.52 -0.20 3.93
C SER A 23 15.36 0.76 4.20
N SER A 24 14.91 0.87 5.45
CA SER A 24 13.77 1.73 5.81
C SER A 24 14.05 3.23 5.57
N VAL A 25 15.29 3.68 5.77
CA VAL A 25 15.69 5.08 5.50
C VAL A 25 15.69 5.36 4.00
N VAL A 26 16.30 4.47 3.21
CA VAL A 26 16.37 4.60 1.75
C VAL A 26 14.97 4.54 1.14
N GLU A 27 14.12 3.64 1.64
CA GLU A 27 12.73 3.51 1.22
C GLU A 27 11.94 4.79 1.47
N LYS A 28 12.12 5.40 2.65
CA LYS A 28 11.45 6.66 2.98
C LYS A 28 11.89 7.79 2.06
N GLN A 29 13.21 7.92 1.81
CA GLN A 29 13.74 8.94 0.91
C GLN A 29 13.19 8.77 -0.50
N LEU A 30 13.20 7.54 -1.03
CA LEU A 30 12.67 7.25 -2.37
C LEU A 30 11.17 7.52 -2.46
N ALA A 31 10.41 7.20 -1.40
CA ALA A 31 8.99 7.50 -1.35
C ALA A 31 8.72 9.02 -1.34
N ASP A 32 9.56 9.80 -0.66
CA ASP A 32 9.48 11.26 -0.67
C ASP A 32 9.85 11.83 -2.05
N GLU A 33 10.87 11.30 -2.72
CA GLU A 33 11.26 11.72 -4.08
C GLU A 33 10.20 11.40 -5.13
N LEU A 34 9.47 10.29 -4.98
CA LEU A 34 8.37 9.91 -5.88
C LEU A 34 7.03 10.57 -5.50
N GLU A 35 7.04 11.47 -4.52
CA GLU A 35 5.83 12.18 -4.06
C GLU A 35 4.69 11.22 -3.68
N LEU A 36 5.03 10.08 -3.05
CA LEU A 36 4.05 9.13 -2.57
C LEU A 36 3.30 9.75 -1.38
N ASP A 37 1.99 9.95 -1.54
CA ASP A 37 1.15 10.43 -0.45
C ASP A 37 0.99 9.34 0.66
N GLU A 38 0.45 9.76 1.81
CA GLU A 38 0.33 8.89 2.97
C GLU A 38 -0.55 7.65 2.68
N GLN A 39 -1.63 7.82 1.91
CA GLN A 39 -2.51 6.72 1.51
C GLN A 39 -1.82 5.74 0.56
N THR A 40 -0.98 6.24 -0.35
CA THR A 40 -0.20 5.41 -1.26
C THR A 40 0.90 4.66 -0.51
N ARG A 41 1.48 5.25 0.53
CA ARG A 41 2.46 4.58 1.41
C ARG A 41 1.84 3.44 2.20
N ASP A 42 0.65 3.62 2.72
CA ASP A 42 -0.10 2.54 3.40
C ASP A 42 -0.42 1.40 2.42
N LEU A 43 -0.84 1.74 1.21
CA LEU A 43 -1.06 0.78 0.14
C LEU A 43 0.21 0.01 -0.20
N GLU A 44 1.36 0.69 -0.25
CA GLU A 44 2.67 0.10 -0.48
C GLU A 44 3.02 -0.95 0.57
N PHE A 45 2.72 -0.71 1.85
CA PHE A 45 2.93 -1.69 2.91
C PHE A 45 2.21 -3.01 2.61
N TYR A 46 0.94 -2.95 2.20
CA TYR A 46 0.17 -4.14 1.81
C TYR A 46 0.72 -4.82 0.57
N GLN A 47 1.23 -4.06 -0.38
CA GLN A 47 1.80 -4.58 -1.61
C GLN A 47 3.19 -5.22 -1.41
N ARG A 48 4.02 -4.73 -0.50
CA ARG A 48 5.27 -5.39 -0.07
C ARG A 48 5.00 -6.80 0.47
N MET A 49 3.86 -6.97 1.11
CA MET A 49 3.43 -8.26 1.62
C MET A 49 2.90 -9.19 0.51
N ASN A 50 2.98 -8.80 -0.77
CA ASN A 50 2.44 -9.53 -1.93
C ASN A 50 0.92 -9.76 -1.86
N ILE A 51 0.19 -8.96 -1.06
CA ILE A 51 -1.21 -9.21 -0.75
C ILE A 51 -2.14 -8.53 -1.75
N MET A 52 -1.73 -7.39 -2.34
CA MET A 52 -2.61 -6.61 -3.22
C MET A 52 -1.83 -6.03 -4.42
N THR A 53 -2.22 -6.42 -5.61
CA THR A 53 -1.89 -5.74 -6.85
C THR A 53 -3.20 -5.30 -7.50
N LEU A 54 -3.25 -4.04 -7.94
CA LEU A 54 -4.41 -3.51 -8.66
C LEU A 54 -4.63 -4.31 -9.95
N ASP A 55 -5.83 -4.81 -10.16
CA ASP A 55 -6.19 -5.42 -11.44
C ASP A 55 -6.46 -4.34 -12.49
N LEU A 56 -5.38 -3.90 -13.16
CA LEU A 56 -5.44 -2.85 -14.19
C LEU A 56 -6.37 -3.19 -15.35
N LYS A 57 -6.56 -4.48 -15.63
CA LYS A 57 -7.46 -4.91 -16.71
C LYS A 57 -8.91 -4.60 -16.35
N TYR A 58 -9.31 -4.94 -15.14
CA TYR A 58 -10.66 -4.69 -14.66
C TYR A 58 -10.94 -3.20 -14.47
N VAL A 59 -10.01 -2.48 -13.84
CA VAL A 59 -10.11 -1.02 -13.71
C VAL A 59 -10.19 -0.35 -15.07
N GLY A 60 -9.41 -0.81 -16.06
CA GLY A 60 -9.46 -0.34 -17.44
C GLY A 60 -10.83 -0.58 -18.11
N GLN A 61 -11.51 -1.67 -17.79
CA GLN A 61 -12.88 -1.92 -18.27
C GLN A 61 -13.87 -0.88 -17.74
N ILE A 62 -13.83 -0.60 -16.43
CA ILE A 62 -14.70 0.42 -15.81
C ILE A 62 -14.41 1.81 -16.41
N LEU A 63 -13.13 2.19 -16.50
CA LEU A 63 -12.74 3.49 -17.06
C LEU A 63 -13.16 3.59 -18.56
N GLY A 64 -13.06 2.50 -19.32
CA GLY A 64 -13.53 2.44 -20.70
C GLY A 64 -15.05 2.61 -20.83
N GLU A 65 -15.83 2.08 -19.90
CA GLU A 65 -17.28 2.32 -19.83
C GLU A 65 -17.58 3.80 -19.52
N ILE A 66 -16.86 4.38 -18.55
CA ILE A 66 -16.98 5.79 -18.16
C ILE A 66 -16.68 6.72 -19.34
N ILE A 67 -15.57 6.49 -20.04
CA ILE A 67 -15.18 7.31 -21.22
C ILE A 67 -16.27 7.26 -22.28
N ARG A 68 -16.75 6.06 -22.61
CA ARG A 68 -17.81 5.88 -23.62
C ARG A 68 -19.06 6.68 -23.30
N VAL A 69 -19.46 6.70 -22.02
CA VAL A 69 -20.67 7.39 -21.55
C VAL A 69 -20.46 8.90 -21.51
N THR A 70 -19.25 9.36 -21.14
CA THR A 70 -18.95 10.81 -21.11
C THR A 70 -18.85 11.45 -22.49
N GLU A 71 -18.59 10.66 -23.53
CA GLU A 71 -18.56 11.11 -24.93
C GLU A 71 -19.97 11.16 -25.58
N GLN A 72 -20.98 10.62 -24.90
CA GLN A 72 -22.35 10.57 -25.40
C GLN A 72 -23.24 11.55 -24.61
N GLU A 73 -24.15 12.23 -25.33
CA GLU A 73 -25.23 12.97 -24.68
C GLU A 73 -26.32 11.98 -24.24
N ILE A 74 -26.30 11.61 -22.97
CA ILE A 74 -27.28 10.66 -22.40
C ILE A 74 -28.33 11.46 -21.62
N ASP A 75 -29.56 11.34 -22.09
CA ASP A 75 -30.73 12.00 -21.49
C ASP A 75 -31.58 11.05 -20.62
N ASP A 76 -31.30 9.74 -20.65
CA ASP A 76 -32.03 8.73 -19.91
C ASP A 76 -31.08 7.93 -18.99
N THR A 77 -31.44 7.88 -17.71
CA THR A 77 -30.68 7.11 -16.70
C THR A 77 -30.68 5.61 -16.99
N HIS A 78 -31.65 5.07 -17.72
CA HIS A 78 -31.68 3.67 -18.13
C HIS A 78 -30.52 3.30 -19.08
N LEU A 79 -30.07 4.21 -19.92
CA LEU A 79 -28.96 3.98 -20.83
C LEU A 79 -27.63 3.78 -20.07
N TYR A 80 -27.42 4.47 -18.96
CA TYR A 80 -26.23 4.23 -18.13
C TYR A 80 -26.16 2.77 -17.65
N TRP A 81 -27.30 2.19 -17.29
CA TRP A 81 -27.35 0.82 -16.82
C TRP A 81 -26.89 -0.20 -17.88
N GLU A 82 -27.25 0.02 -19.12
CA GLU A 82 -26.88 -0.86 -20.24
C GLU A 82 -25.43 -0.65 -20.67
N LEU A 83 -24.93 0.59 -20.61
CA LEU A 83 -23.60 0.97 -21.08
C LEU A 83 -22.49 0.75 -20.05
N MET A 84 -22.82 0.62 -18.76
CA MET A 84 -21.86 0.60 -17.66
C MET A 84 -22.05 -0.59 -16.68
N PRO A 85 -22.15 -1.84 -17.18
CA PRO A 85 -22.41 -2.98 -16.32
C PRO A 85 -21.30 -3.25 -15.28
N ASN A 86 -20.02 -3.08 -15.64
CA ASN A 86 -18.91 -3.29 -14.72
C ASN A 86 -18.82 -2.18 -13.67
N PHE A 87 -19.16 -0.96 -14.05
CA PHE A 87 -19.26 0.17 -13.12
C PHE A 87 -20.30 -0.10 -12.01
N PHE A 88 -21.50 -0.56 -12.36
CA PHE A 88 -22.52 -0.86 -11.37
C PHE A 88 -22.20 -2.10 -10.53
N LYS A 89 -21.58 -3.12 -11.14
CA LYS A 89 -21.06 -4.26 -10.37
C LYS A 89 -20.02 -3.84 -9.33
N HIS A 90 -19.15 -2.93 -9.71
CA HIS A 90 -18.15 -2.37 -8.79
C HIS A 90 -18.82 -1.61 -7.63
N LEU A 91 -19.80 -0.75 -7.91
CA LEU A 91 -20.53 -0.02 -6.85
C LEU A 91 -21.25 -0.96 -5.88
N ASP A 92 -21.87 -2.01 -6.40
CA ASP A 92 -22.57 -3.00 -5.59
C ASP A 92 -21.59 -3.83 -4.72
N TYR A 93 -20.43 -4.17 -5.29
CA TYR A 93 -19.36 -4.83 -4.54
C TYR A 93 -18.83 -3.97 -3.41
N GLU A 94 -18.51 -2.71 -3.69
CA GLU A 94 -18.01 -1.76 -2.70
C GLU A 94 -19.04 -1.48 -1.58
N ALA A 95 -20.30 -1.37 -1.92
CA ALA A 95 -21.38 -1.23 -0.96
C ALA A 95 -21.48 -2.45 -0.04
N SER A 96 -21.39 -3.65 -0.61
CA SER A 96 -21.41 -4.92 0.11
C SER A 96 -20.22 -5.04 1.08
N ASN A 97 -19.01 -4.70 0.64
CA ASN A 97 -17.81 -4.72 1.49
C ASN A 97 -17.90 -3.75 2.68
N ARG A 98 -18.68 -2.68 2.52
CA ARG A 98 -18.90 -1.66 3.56
C ARG A 98 -20.14 -1.95 4.41
N ASN A 99 -20.86 -3.06 4.16
CA ASN A 99 -22.11 -3.43 4.81
C ASN A 99 -23.18 -2.32 4.75
N ILE A 100 -23.28 -1.65 3.61
CA ILE A 100 -24.31 -0.63 3.36
C ILE A 100 -25.06 -0.94 2.07
N SER A 101 -26.29 -0.42 1.93
CA SER A 101 -27.02 -0.58 0.68
C SER A 101 -26.38 0.21 -0.46
N PRO A 102 -26.45 -0.28 -1.72
CA PRO A 102 -25.89 0.41 -2.88
C PRO A 102 -26.40 1.85 -3.01
N GLY A 103 -27.68 2.12 -2.78
CA GLY A 103 -28.26 3.46 -2.78
C GLY A 103 -27.57 4.40 -1.77
N LYS A 104 -27.39 3.95 -0.53
CA LYS A 104 -26.68 4.74 0.49
C LYS A 104 -25.21 4.97 0.11
N TYR A 105 -24.58 4.01 -0.56
CA TYR A 105 -23.21 4.17 -1.02
C TYR A 105 -23.12 5.22 -2.12
N MET A 106 -23.98 5.14 -3.13
CA MET A 106 -24.06 6.14 -4.21
C MET A 106 -24.32 7.55 -3.65
N ASP A 107 -25.29 7.72 -2.74
CA ASP A 107 -25.54 8.99 -2.06
C ASP A 107 -24.31 9.55 -1.35
N LYS A 108 -23.54 8.69 -0.68
CA LYS A 108 -22.28 9.07 -0.02
C LYS A 108 -21.28 9.60 -1.01
N LEU A 109 -21.11 8.93 -2.16
CA LEU A 109 -20.20 9.34 -3.22
C LEU A 109 -20.61 10.69 -3.84
N ILE A 110 -21.88 10.87 -4.15
CA ILE A 110 -22.44 12.13 -4.68
C ILE A 110 -22.21 13.28 -3.68
N LYS A 111 -22.51 13.07 -2.40
CA LYS A 111 -22.23 14.04 -1.35
C LYS A 111 -20.74 14.37 -1.23
N ARG A 112 -19.87 13.38 -1.35
CA ARG A 112 -18.41 13.58 -1.35
C ARG A 112 -17.97 14.48 -2.51
N LYS A 113 -18.51 14.29 -3.71
CA LYS A 113 -18.28 15.16 -4.86
C LYS A 113 -18.71 16.59 -4.58
N ARG A 114 -19.95 16.78 -4.13
CA ARG A 114 -20.53 18.12 -3.88
C ARG A 114 -19.82 18.89 -2.78
N ASN A 115 -19.37 18.19 -1.75
CA ASN A 115 -18.61 18.76 -0.64
C ASN A 115 -17.11 18.94 -0.93
N LYS A 116 -16.65 18.66 -2.16
CA LYS A 116 -15.24 18.71 -2.55
C LYS A 116 -14.33 17.90 -1.62
N ALA A 117 -14.84 16.80 -1.07
CA ALA A 117 -14.07 15.92 -0.21
C ALA A 117 -12.95 15.22 -1.01
N GLY A 118 -11.91 14.80 -0.29
CA GLY A 118 -10.71 14.22 -0.86
C GLY A 118 -10.93 12.99 -1.74
N ILE A 119 -9.87 12.60 -2.44
CA ILE A 119 -9.81 11.40 -3.27
C ILE A 119 -9.65 10.19 -2.33
N GLU A 120 -10.36 9.11 -2.63
CA GLU A 120 -10.19 7.83 -1.95
C GLU A 120 -9.42 6.90 -2.89
N VAL A 121 -8.34 6.30 -2.40
CA VAL A 121 -7.60 5.30 -3.20
C VAL A 121 -8.36 3.98 -3.12
N VAL A 122 -8.91 3.55 -4.24
CA VAL A 122 -9.62 2.29 -4.38
C VAL A 122 -8.64 1.24 -4.85
N VAL A 123 -8.56 0.11 -4.15
CA VAL A 123 -7.75 -1.04 -4.55
C VAL A 123 -8.69 -2.15 -4.98
N ILE A 124 -8.58 -2.56 -6.24
CA ILE A 124 -9.30 -3.71 -6.79
C ILE A 124 -8.25 -4.76 -7.12
N THR A 125 -8.14 -5.78 -6.31
CA THR A 125 -7.23 -6.90 -6.57
C THR A 125 -7.80 -7.82 -7.65
N ARG A 126 -6.98 -8.75 -8.14
CA ARG A 126 -7.45 -9.78 -9.07
C ARG A 126 -8.55 -10.65 -8.46
N ALA A 127 -8.49 -10.92 -7.15
CA ALA A 127 -9.52 -11.67 -6.45
C ALA A 127 -10.83 -10.89 -6.41
N ASP A 128 -10.76 -9.58 -6.11
CA ASP A 128 -11.92 -8.69 -6.14
C ASP A 128 -12.51 -8.60 -7.55
N ALA A 129 -11.69 -8.43 -8.58
CA ALA A 129 -12.12 -8.36 -9.97
C ALA A 129 -12.89 -9.62 -10.39
N ASN A 130 -12.41 -10.81 -10.01
CA ASN A 130 -13.11 -12.07 -10.27
C ASN A 130 -14.45 -12.11 -9.53
N ALA A 131 -14.47 -11.78 -8.22
CA ALA A 131 -15.69 -11.74 -7.43
C ALA A 131 -16.73 -10.74 -7.97
N ILE A 132 -16.27 -9.59 -8.45
CA ILE A 132 -17.13 -8.57 -9.06
C ILE A 132 -17.69 -9.08 -10.40
N GLN A 133 -16.89 -9.73 -11.24
CA GLN A 133 -17.34 -10.24 -12.52
C GLN A 133 -18.39 -11.34 -12.37
N GLU A 134 -18.23 -12.21 -11.38
CA GLU A 134 -19.18 -13.29 -11.08
C GLU A 134 -20.45 -12.81 -10.39
N LYS A 135 -20.44 -11.60 -9.83
CA LYS A 135 -21.58 -11.07 -9.09
C LYS A 135 -22.76 -10.82 -9.99
N VAL A 136 -23.89 -11.38 -9.60
CA VAL A 136 -25.18 -11.05 -10.20
C VAL A 136 -25.71 -9.79 -9.53
N ILE A 137 -25.96 -8.76 -10.35
CA ILE A 137 -26.46 -7.48 -9.83
C ILE A 137 -27.89 -7.68 -9.32
N GLU A 138 -28.13 -7.28 -8.08
CA GLU A 138 -29.48 -7.35 -7.51
C GLU A 138 -30.45 -6.39 -8.23
N PRO A 139 -31.70 -6.80 -8.47
CA PRO A 139 -32.71 -5.93 -9.07
C PRO A 139 -32.93 -4.62 -8.31
N SER A 140 -32.72 -4.64 -6.98
CA SER A 140 -32.79 -3.46 -6.11
C SER A 140 -31.86 -2.35 -6.50
N LEU A 141 -30.66 -2.66 -6.99
CA LEU A 141 -29.71 -1.64 -7.47
C LEU A 141 -30.26 -0.89 -8.68
N LYS A 142 -30.91 -1.60 -9.60
CA LYS A 142 -31.52 -0.96 -10.79
C LYS A 142 -32.62 0.03 -10.38
N GLU A 143 -33.42 -0.30 -9.39
CA GLU A 143 -34.45 0.60 -8.81
C GLU A 143 -33.83 1.82 -8.14
N GLU A 144 -32.70 1.66 -7.42
CA GLU A 144 -31.97 2.78 -6.81
C GLU A 144 -31.37 3.70 -7.87
N VAL A 145 -30.77 3.15 -8.92
CA VAL A 145 -30.21 3.93 -10.05
C VAL A 145 -31.30 4.72 -10.77
N SER A 146 -32.51 4.15 -10.96
CA SER A 146 -33.62 4.83 -11.63
C SER A 146 -34.17 6.04 -10.85
N LYS A 147 -33.86 6.15 -9.57
CA LYS A 147 -34.21 7.31 -8.72
C LYS A 147 -33.22 8.48 -8.85
N LEU A 148 -32.04 8.24 -9.41
CA LEU A 148 -31.02 9.26 -9.57
C LEU A 148 -31.35 10.19 -10.74
N THR A 149 -31.02 11.46 -10.59
CA THR A 149 -31.05 12.40 -11.70
C THR A 149 -29.82 12.21 -12.61
N ILE A 150 -29.88 12.75 -13.83
CA ILE A 150 -28.73 12.74 -14.74
C ILE A 150 -27.54 13.46 -14.11
N GLU A 151 -27.79 14.54 -13.35
CA GLU A 151 -26.74 15.26 -12.64
C GLU A 151 -26.11 14.41 -11.54
N ASP A 152 -26.92 13.69 -10.75
CA ASP A 152 -26.44 12.72 -9.76
C ASP A 152 -25.56 11.64 -10.40
N MET A 153 -25.96 11.13 -11.56
CA MET A 153 -25.19 10.14 -12.30
C MET A 153 -23.84 10.71 -12.78
N ARG A 154 -23.84 11.92 -13.30
CA ARG A 154 -22.60 12.59 -13.70
C ARG A 154 -21.65 12.80 -12.51
N ASP A 155 -22.18 13.27 -11.38
CA ASP A 155 -21.42 13.44 -10.15
C ASP A 155 -20.82 12.11 -9.66
N LEU A 156 -21.63 11.05 -9.66
CA LEU A 156 -21.21 9.70 -9.28
C LEU A 156 -20.09 9.16 -10.17
N ILE A 157 -20.27 9.27 -11.48
CA ILE A 157 -19.28 8.85 -12.46
C ILE A 157 -17.95 9.60 -12.26
N GLN A 158 -17.99 10.92 -12.09
CA GLN A 158 -16.79 11.73 -11.91
C GLN A 158 -16.03 11.37 -10.63
N VAL A 159 -16.73 11.06 -9.52
CA VAL A 159 -16.07 10.64 -8.28
C VAL A 159 -15.37 9.31 -8.46
N VAL A 160 -16.07 8.32 -9.00
CA VAL A 160 -15.49 6.97 -9.21
C VAL A 160 -14.34 7.03 -10.21
N GLN A 161 -14.49 7.78 -11.32
CA GLN A 161 -13.42 7.98 -12.30
C GLN A 161 -12.17 8.56 -11.64
N ARG A 162 -12.32 9.62 -10.85
CA ARG A 162 -11.21 10.28 -10.16
C ARG A 162 -10.49 9.33 -9.20
N ASP A 163 -11.25 8.56 -8.43
CA ASP A 163 -10.71 7.62 -7.46
C ASP A 163 -9.97 6.45 -8.15
N LEU A 164 -10.54 5.90 -9.22
CA LEU A 164 -9.89 4.84 -10.02
C LEU A 164 -8.63 5.35 -10.73
N MET A 165 -8.65 6.56 -11.28
CA MET A 165 -7.46 7.17 -11.90
C MET A 165 -6.35 7.38 -10.88
N LYS A 166 -6.69 7.83 -9.65
CA LYS A 166 -5.70 7.94 -8.58
C LYS A 166 -5.13 6.58 -8.17
N ALA A 167 -5.95 5.53 -8.14
CA ALA A 167 -5.48 4.17 -7.88
C ALA A 167 -4.49 3.69 -8.95
N VAL A 168 -4.76 3.95 -10.24
CA VAL A 168 -3.85 3.62 -11.35
C VAL A 168 -2.54 4.40 -11.24
N GLU A 169 -2.62 5.71 -10.95
CA GLU A 169 -1.43 6.55 -10.75
C GLU A 169 -0.58 6.04 -9.59
N SER A 170 -1.22 5.71 -8.47
CA SER A 170 -0.55 5.17 -7.29
C SER A 170 0.12 3.81 -7.58
N GLU A 171 -0.55 2.92 -8.31
CA GLU A 171 0.02 1.62 -8.71
C GLU A 171 1.25 1.79 -9.61
N THR A 172 1.22 2.78 -10.52
CA THR A 172 2.36 3.09 -11.38
C THR A 172 3.56 3.56 -10.56
N LYS A 173 3.35 4.51 -9.64
CA LYS A 173 4.42 5.00 -8.73
C LYS A 173 4.98 3.87 -7.86
N ILE A 174 4.12 3.00 -7.33
CA ILE A 174 4.55 1.86 -6.52
C ILE A 174 5.36 0.86 -7.35
N LYS A 175 4.98 0.64 -8.61
CA LYS A 175 5.74 -0.21 -9.51
C LYS A 175 7.14 0.35 -9.76
N GLU A 176 7.24 1.64 -10.07
CA GLU A 176 8.52 2.35 -10.21
C GLU A 176 9.37 2.25 -8.94
N PHE A 177 8.76 2.48 -7.77
CA PHE A 177 9.40 2.33 -6.49
C PHE A 177 10.00 0.93 -6.30
N ARG A 178 9.26 -0.13 -6.62
CA ARG A 178 9.72 -1.52 -6.51
C ARG A 178 10.86 -1.84 -7.46
N GLU A 179 10.86 -1.27 -8.65
CA GLU A 179 11.92 -1.49 -9.64
C GLU A 179 13.21 -0.76 -9.25
N ILE A 180 13.10 0.46 -8.70
CA ILE A 180 14.24 1.31 -8.35
C ILE A 180 14.83 0.95 -6.98
N LEU A 181 13.99 0.61 -6.00
CA LEU A 181 14.42 0.35 -4.63
C LEU A 181 15.60 -0.63 -4.49
N PRO A 182 15.58 -1.81 -5.13
CA PRO A 182 16.71 -2.74 -5.05
C PRO A 182 18.02 -2.15 -5.62
N ILE A 183 17.93 -1.33 -6.66
CA ILE A 183 19.08 -0.68 -7.30
C ILE A 183 19.69 0.35 -6.34
N VAL A 184 18.85 1.19 -5.72
CA VAL A 184 19.28 2.21 -4.76
C VAL A 184 19.85 1.56 -3.50
N GLN A 185 19.19 0.51 -3.00
CA GLN A 185 19.69 -0.26 -1.85
C GLN A 185 21.06 -0.87 -2.14
N GLN A 186 21.26 -1.46 -3.34
CA GLN A 186 22.52 -2.05 -3.73
C GLN A 186 23.62 -1.00 -3.89
N ALA A 187 23.31 0.16 -4.48
CA ALA A 187 24.25 1.26 -4.67
C ALA A 187 24.70 1.90 -3.34
N ASN A 188 23.81 1.96 -2.34
CA ASN A 188 24.08 2.54 -1.02
C ASN A 188 24.64 1.55 0.01
N LEU A 189 24.64 0.24 -0.30
CA LEU A 189 25.30 -0.72 0.57
C LEU A 189 26.81 -0.51 0.53
N PRO A 190 27.49 -0.39 1.68
CA PRO A 190 28.95 -0.36 1.73
C PRO A 190 29.48 -1.62 1.04
N ASN A 191 30.59 -1.47 0.31
CA ASN A 191 31.28 -2.60 -0.29
C ASN A 191 31.46 -3.71 0.77
N LEU A 192 31.24 -4.96 0.38
CA LEU A 192 31.31 -6.12 1.29
C LEU A 192 32.61 -6.13 2.12
N GLU A 193 33.73 -5.67 1.57
CA GLU A 193 35.00 -5.53 2.31
C GLU A 193 34.94 -4.47 3.42
N VAL A 194 34.22 -3.35 3.19
CA VAL A 194 34.06 -2.30 4.19
C VAL A 194 33.11 -2.79 5.28
N LEU A 195 32.05 -3.50 4.91
CA LEU A 195 31.10 -4.10 5.84
C LEU A 195 31.80 -5.14 6.74
N ASP A 196 32.62 -6.01 6.17
CA ASP A 196 33.40 -7.01 6.92
C ASP A 196 34.38 -6.33 7.90
N LYS A 197 35.07 -5.27 7.47
CA LYS A 197 35.93 -4.48 8.37
C LYS A 197 35.16 -3.82 9.51
N LEU A 198 34.00 -3.18 9.23
CA LEU A 198 33.16 -2.57 10.25
C LEU A 198 32.65 -3.60 11.25
N MET A 199 32.26 -4.79 10.78
CA MET A 199 31.82 -5.88 11.64
C MET A 199 32.95 -6.39 12.55
N ARG A 200 34.15 -6.54 12.03
CA ARG A 200 35.34 -6.91 12.84
C ARG A 200 35.65 -5.88 13.90
N TYR A 201 35.59 -4.58 13.56
CA TYR A 201 35.78 -3.50 14.55
C TYR A 201 34.70 -3.54 15.63
N GLN A 202 33.44 -3.74 15.29
CA GLN A 202 32.35 -3.80 16.23
C GLN A 202 32.46 -5.03 17.17
N THR A 203 32.85 -6.19 16.63
CA THR A 203 33.11 -7.40 17.42
C THR A 203 34.27 -7.17 18.39
N SER A 204 35.35 -6.50 17.93
CA SER A 204 36.50 -6.14 18.78
C SER A 204 36.09 -5.20 19.90
N LEU A 205 35.30 -4.16 19.60
CA LEU A 205 34.80 -3.21 20.59
C LEU A 205 33.92 -3.89 21.64
N ASN A 206 33.01 -4.75 21.22
CA ASN A 206 32.13 -5.50 22.13
C ASN A 206 32.93 -6.45 23.04
N ASN A 207 33.98 -7.09 22.52
CA ASN A 207 34.86 -7.93 23.31
C ASN A 207 35.67 -7.13 24.34
N GLN A 208 36.15 -5.92 23.94
CA GLN A 208 36.84 -5.02 24.87
C GLN A 208 35.91 -4.52 25.97
N LEU A 209 34.68 -4.15 25.61
CA LEU A 209 33.67 -3.70 26.56
C LEU A 209 33.28 -4.80 27.55
N SER A 210 33.08 -6.02 27.08
CA SER A 210 32.79 -7.19 27.91
C SER A 210 33.94 -7.51 28.86
N LYS A 211 35.21 -7.32 28.42
CA LYS A 211 36.39 -7.51 29.25
C LYS A 211 36.47 -6.45 30.34
N GLN A 212 36.28 -5.18 30.00
CA GLN A 212 36.29 -4.07 30.97
C GLN A 212 35.15 -4.18 31.98
N MET A 213 33.96 -4.58 31.56
CA MET A 213 32.85 -4.87 32.47
C MET A 213 33.16 -6.03 33.43
N GLY A 214 33.79 -7.09 32.91
CA GLY A 214 34.26 -8.20 33.74
C GLY A 214 35.28 -7.76 34.80
N GLU A 215 36.25 -6.93 34.42
CA GLU A 215 37.24 -6.34 35.35
C GLU A 215 36.60 -5.43 36.39
N LEU A 216 35.60 -4.62 35.97
CA LEU A 216 34.84 -3.76 36.90
C LEU A 216 34.06 -4.56 37.95
N ILE A 217 33.37 -5.64 37.52
CA ILE A 217 32.64 -6.53 38.41
C ILE A 217 33.60 -7.24 39.39
N GLU A 218 34.80 -7.63 38.93
CA GLU A 218 35.81 -8.21 39.83
C GLU A 218 36.36 -7.20 40.84
N LEU A 219 36.58 -5.96 40.43
CA LEU A 219 36.97 -4.88 41.31
C LEU A 219 35.88 -4.56 42.34
N GLU A 220 34.63 -4.52 41.93
CA GLU A 220 33.48 -4.31 42.81
C GLU A 220 33.36 -5.43 43.86
N LYS A 221 33.57 -6.68 43.47
CA LYS A 221 33.61 -7.83 44.39
C LYS A 221 34.78 -7.76 45.39
N ARG A 222 35.96 -7.24 45.00
CA ARG A 222 37.12 -7.15 45.86
C ARG A 222 37.08 -5.96 46.83
N TYR A 223 36.48 -4.86 46.43
CA TYR A 223 36.49 -3.60 47.20
C TYR A 223 35.10 -3.24 47.77
N GLY A 224 34.00 -3.81 47.29
CA GLY A 224 32.64 -3.56 47.79
C GLY A 224 32.26 -4.42 49.02
N GLN A 225 33.14 -5.27 49.55
CA GLN A 225 32.93 -6.07 50.74
C GLN A 225 33.62 -5.46 51.98
N LYS A 226 33.88 -4.17 51.97
CA LYS A 226 34.40 -3.47 53.13
C LYS A 226 33.37 -2.45 53.60
N ASP A 227 32.31 -2.95 54.26
CA ASP A 227 31.55 -2.28 55.31
C ASP A 227 30.86 -3.33 56.17
#